data_04ccff657c157c023e0e76012e118f0a
#
_entry.id   04ccff657c157c023e0e76012e118f0a
#
_cell.length_a   1.000
_cell.length_b   1.000
_cell.length_c   1.000
_cell.angle_alpha   90.00
_cell.angle_beta   90.00
_cell.angle_gamma   90.00
#
_symmetry.space_group_name_H-M   'P 1'
#
loop_
_entity.id
_entity.type
_entity.pdbx_description
1 polymer ?
#
loop_
_entity_poly.entity_id
_entity_poly.type
_entity_poly.pdbx_seq_one_letter_code
_entity_poly.pdbx_strand_id
1 'polypeptide(L)'
;MWTRKAAFTFTGGIALILIGMMISNHQMMILGLAFIAFIVVNSWVSGHGDVEVQRTLSADNLYKGDDLYVELLVTNRSRRKTQQLEVYDNVPHEMKLRSGLNQMRLNLKPGESARIRYVLRCPLRGHYSVGPVSLRYRNTFNLSVDEMYVDHHSDIIIFPQIRDVEEAFIRSRTAKMYTGATTLRTPGPGTEFYSLREYVPGDPFKNINWKAFARTGELMINEKCRDAVTDLYIILDSRDIARIGTVLKNPLEMGTVAAASLASFFIQRRDSVSLTIYDEKLSFLPPDTGDKQYFKILSSLAGVAPRGTMPLQAVTNSLAARFSRGSPVFIISSCEGDGTVPSAVRDLVGRGHEVTVLSPSSIDFERLVSRIPRMSYEVLKIERQ
;
A
#
# COMPACT_ATOMS: atom_id res chain seq x y z
N MET A 1 -10.79 10.26 -34.90
CA MET A 1 -11.11 8.96 -35.57
C MET A 1 -12.54 8.99 -36.12
N TRP A 2 -12.78 8.43 -37.31
CA TRP A 2 -14.13 8.32 -37.87
C TRP A 2 -14.93 7.20 -37.22
N THR A 3 -16.17 7.49 -36.92
CA THR A 3 -17.09 6.46 -36.39
C THR A 3 -17.62 5.55 -37.51
N ARG A 4 -18.18 4.39 -37.14
CA ARG A 4 -18.85 3.50 -38.11
C ARG A 4 -19.94 4.24 -38.90
N LYS A 5 -20.65 5.19 -38.26
CA LYS A 5 -21.66 6.03 -38.95
C LYS A 5 -21.05 6.93 -40.02
N ALA A 6 -19.88 7.55 -39.74
CA ALA A 6 -19.17 8.34 -40.74
C ALA A 6 -18.73 7.48 -41.93
N ALA A 7 -18.18 6.28 -41.65
CA ALA A 7 -17.81 5.36 -42.72
C ALA A 7 -19.00 4.96 -43.58
N PHE A 8 -20.16 4.62 -42.99
CA PHE A 8 -21.38 4.29 -43.75
C PHE A 8 -21.93 5.46 -44.57
N THR A 9 -21.96 6.68 -44.02
CA THR A 9 -22.41 7.86 -44.75
C THR A 9 -21.41 8.22 -45.87
N PHE A 10 -20.13 8.04 -45.67
CA PHE A 10 -19.09 8.25 -46.70
C PHE A 10 -19.20 7.26 -47.85
N THR A 11 -19.29 5.95 -47.53
CA THR A 11 -19.47 4.90 -48.53
C THR A 11 -20.79 5.03 -49.28
N GLY A 12 -21.90 5.43 -48.58
CA GLY A 12 -23.17 5.74 -49.17
C GLY A 12 -23.11 6.94 -50.13
N GLY A 13 -22.36 7.98 -49.74
CA GLY A 13 -22.13 9.13 -50.62
C GLY A 13 -21.38 8.76 -51.92
N ILE A 14 -20.35 7.93 -51.79
CA ILE A 14 -19.62 7.42 -52.97
C ILE A 14 -20.54 6.55 -53.85
N ALA A 15 -21.33 5.65 -53.25
CA ALA A 15 -22.27 4.81 -53.99
C ALA A 15 -23.29 5.63 -54.75
N LEU A 16 -23.84 6.70 -54.15
CA LEU A 16 -24.79 7.62 -54.83
C LEU A 16 -24.15 8.34 -56.01
N ILE A 17 -22.87 8.72 -55.92
CA ILE A 17 -22.13 9.34 -57.04
C ILE A 17 -21.96 8.33 -58.18
N LEU A 18 -21.52 7.09 -57.82
CA LEU A 18 -21.29 6.04 -58.84
C LEU A 18 -22.62 5.65 -59.58
N ILE A 19 -23.71 5.49 -58.81
CA ILE A 19 -24.99 5.17 -59.38
C ILE A 19 -25.50 6.36 -60.23
N GLY A 20 -25.33 7.61 -59.74
CA GLY A 20 -25.68 8.80 -60.46
C GLY A 20 -24.93 8.93 -61.80
N MET A 21 -23.64 8.55 -61.85
CA MET A 21 -22.87 8.48 -63.07
C MET A 21 -23.39 7.40 -64.03
N MET A 22 -23.72 6.20 -63.53
CA MET A 22 -24.25 5.12 -64.37
C MET A 22 -25.60 5.48 -65.01
N ILE A 23 -26.47 6.19 -64.32
CA ILE A 23 -27.83 6.56 -64.74
C ILE A 23 -27.85 7.96 -65.41
N SER A 24 -26.72 8.66 -65.52
CA SER A 24 -26.56 10.04 -65.97
C SER A 24 -27.47 11.03 -65.19
N ASN A 25 -27.72 10.77 -63.91
CA ASN A 25 -28.54 11.57 -63.03
C ASN A 25 -27.72 12.55 -62.18
N HIS A 26 -27.64 13.79 -62.61
CA HIS A 26 -26.86 14.84 -61.92
C HIS A 26 -27.36 15.14 -60.51
N GLN A 27 -28.62 14.95 -60.20
CA GLN A 27 -29.21 15.20 -58.85
C GLN A 27 -28.66 14.20 -57.86
N MET A 28 -28.52 12.89 -58.21
CA MET A 28 -27.94 11.92 -57.36
C MET A 28 -26.43 12.15 -57.09
N MET A 29 -25.69 12.64 -58.10
CA MET A 29 -24.31 13.01 -57.95
C MET A 29 -24.12 14.15 -56.96
N ILE A 30 -24.94 15.19 -57.09
CA ILE A 30 -24.93 16.36 -56.18
C ILE A 30 -25.27 15.94 -54.75
N LEU A 31 -26.27 15.05 -54.56
CA LEU A 31 -26.65 14.52 -53.24
C LEU A 31 -25.48 13.75 -52.61
N GLY A 32 -24.81 12.86 -53.37
CA GLY A 32 -23.66 12.12 -52.90
C GLY A 32 -22.49 13.01 -52.49
N LEU A 33 -22.23 14.07 -53.29
CA LEU A 33 -21.19 15.06 -52.98
C LEU A 33 -21.55 15.87 -51.71
N ALA A 34 -22.85 16.18 -51.53
CA ALA A 34 -23.32 16.87 -50.32
C ALA A 34 -23.10 16.02 -49.05
N PHE A 35 -23.32 14.69 -49.10
CA PHE A 35 -22.99 13.80 -47.97
C PHE A 35 -21.51 13.79 -47.65
N ILE A 36 -20.62 13.73 -48.64
CA ILE A 36 -19.16 13.75 -48.44
C ILE A 36 -18.76 15.12 -47.87
N ALA A 37 -19.23 16.22 -48.47
CA ALA A 37 -18.96 17.56 -48.00
C ALA A 37 -19.44 17.76 -46.55
N PHE A 38 -20.57 17.25 -46.18
CA PHE A 38 -21.10 17.30 -44.83
C PHE A 38 -20.16 16.62 -43.80
N ILE A 39 -19.61 15.46 -44.15
CA ILE A 39 -18.67 14.76 -43.26
C ILE A 39 -17.38 15.57 -43.11
N VAL A 40 -16.83 16.05 -44.22
CA VAL A 40 -15.58 16.85 -44.23
C VAL A 40 -15.74 18.12 -43.41
N VAL A 41 -16.81 18.87 -43.64
CA VAL A 41 -17.10 20.10 -42.89
C VAL A 41 -17.30 19.82 -41.41
N ASN A 42 -18.05 18.76 -41.07
CA ASN A 42 -18.23 18.38 -39.68
C ASN A 42 -16.94 17.92 -38.99
N SER A 43 -16.05 17.23 -39.69
CA SER A 43 -14.74 16.84 -39.18
C SER A 43 -13.85 18.07 -38.92
N TRP A 44 -13.98 19.10 -39.75
CA TRP A 44 -13.17 20.32 -39.64
C TRP A 44 -13.67 21.29 -38.54
N VAL A 45 -14.98 21.30 -38.31
CA VAL A 45 -15.62 22.12 -37.26
C VAL A 45 -15.41 21.54 -35.86
N SER A 46 -15.11 20.25 -35.77
CA SER A 46 -14.83 19.56 -34.50
C SER A 46 -13.43 19.93 -34.00
N GLY A 47 -13.26 21.10 -33.44
CA GLY A 47 -12.02 21.53 -32.81
C GLY A 47 -11.87 20.91 -31.39
N HIS A 48 -10.65 20.58 -31.01
CA HIS A 48 -10.30 20.19 -29.66
C HIS A 48 -10.57 21.37 -28.72
N GLY A 49 -11.38 21.17 -27.69
CA GLY A 49 -11.53 22.14 -26.61
C GLY A 49 -10.31 22.08 -25.70
N ASP A 50 -9.84 23.23 -25.25
CA ASP A 50 -8.86 23.32 -24.16
C ASP A 50 -9.61 23.05 -22.84
N VAL A 51 -9.41 21.85 -22.28
CA VAL A 51 -10.07 21.42 -21.04
C VAL A 51 -9.01 21.13 -20.01
N GLU A 52 -9.08 21.86 -18.92
CA GLU A 52 -8.25 21.64 -17.74
C GLU A 52 -8.94 20.65 -16.80
N VAL A 53 -8.16 19.68 -16.31
CA VAL A 53 -8.63 18.69 -15.33
C VAL A 53 -7.74 18.77 -14.11
N GLN A 54 -8.37 18.93 -12.94
CA GLN A 54 -7.70 18.89 -11.65
C GLN A 54 -8.30 17.77 -10.83
N ARG A 55 -7.43 16.89 -10.25
CA ARG A 55 -7.84 15.80 -9.37
C ARG A 55 -7.45 16.13 -7.94
N THR A 56 -8.38 15.93 -7.03
CA THR A 56 -8.16 16.04 -5.58
C THR A 56 -8.50 14.71 -4.94
N LEU A 57 -7.58 14.18 -4.15
CA LEU A 57 -7.75 12.97 -3.37
C LEU A 57 -7.96 13.33 -1.90
N SER A 58 -8.72 12.52 -1.16
CA SER A 58 -8.89 12.70 0.29
C SER A 58 -7.63 12.41 1.09
N ALA A 59 -6.78 11.50 0.59
CA ALA A 59 -5.49 11.15 1.17
C ALA A 59 -4.61 10.44 0.14
N ASP A 60 -3.29 10.58 0.29
CA ASP A 60 -2.30 9.87 -0.54
C ASP A 60 -1.87 8.54 0.10
N ASN A 61 -2.15 8.37 1.40
CA ASN A 61 -1.83 7.19 2.18
C ASN A 61 -3.08 6.67 2.87
N LEU A 62 -3.40 5.40 2.66
CA LEU A 62 -4.59 4.74 3.20
C LEU A 62 -4.23 3.36 3.72
N TYR A 63 -5.09 2.77 4.54
CA TYR A 63 -4.97 1.38 4.93
C TYR A 63 -5.86 0.48 4.07
N LYS A 64 -5.47 -0.78 3.97
CA LYS A 64 -6.24 -1.81 3.29
C LYS A 64 -7.67 -1.86 3.82
N GLY A 65 -8.63 -1.66 2.92
CA GLY A 65 -10.06 -1.65 3.24
C GLY A 65 -10.66 -0.25 3.41
N ASP A 66 -9.84 0.80 3.43
CA ASP A 66 -10.32 2.18 3.49
C ASP A 66 -10.96 2.62 2.17
N ASP A 67 -11.73 3.66 2.26
CA ASP A 67 -12.37 4.31 1.13
C ASP A 67 -11.62 5.59 0.75
N LEU A 68 -11.26 5.69 -0.53
CA LEU A 68 -10.64 6.87 -1.12
C LEU A 68 -11.71 7.72 -1.82
N TYR A 69 -11.86 8.96 -1.40
CA TYR A 69 -12.73 9.93 -2.05
C TYR A 69 -11.95 10.69 -3.12
N VAL A 70 -12.46 10.65 -4.34
CA VAL A 70 -11.86 11.32 -5.49
C VAL A 70 -12.82 12.38 -6.01
N GLU A 71 -12.31 13.59 -6.20
CA GLU A 71 -13.00 14.69 -6.85
C GLU A 71 -12.19 15.14 -8.08
N LEU A 72 -12.82 15.13 -9.25
CA LEU A 72 -12.30 15.71 -10.47
C LEU A 72 -13.04 17.01 -10.75
N LEU A 73 -12.31 18.08 -10.92
CA LEU A 73 -12.80 19.37 -11.43
C LEU A 73 -12.39 19.48 -12.89
N VAL A 74 -13.39 19.52 -13.78
CA VAL A 74 -13.23 19.62 -15.22
C VAL A 74 -13.66 21.01 -15.67
N THR A 75 -12.75 21.84 -16.20
CA THR A 75 -13.01 23.23 -16.57
C THR A 75 -12.76 23.43 -18.05
N ASN A 76 -13.74 24.00 -18.76
CA ASN A 76 -13.57 24.38 -20.16
C ASN A 76 -12.84 25.73 -20.27
N ARG A 77 -11.57 25.70 -20.65
CA ARG A 77 -10.73 26.90 -20.88
C ARG A 77 -10.86 27.45 -22.30
N SER A 78 -11.52 26.70 -23.19
CA SER A 78 -11.72 27.13 -24.58
C SER A 78 -12.75 28.24 -24.69
N ARG A 79 -12.68 28.99 -25.79
CA ARG A 79 -13.66 30.03 -26.13
C ARG A 79 -14.93 29.49 -26.74
N ARG A 80 -15.02 28.14 -26.94
CA ARG A 80 -16.16 27.46 -27.54
C ARG A 80 -16.80 26.51 -26.52
N LYS A 81 -18.10 26.30 -26.67
CA LYS A 81 -18.81 25.28 -25.88
C LYS A 81 -18.30 23.90 -26.26
N THR A 82 -17.88 23.11 -25.27
CA THR A 82 -17.63 21.68 -25.47
C THR A 82 -18.94 20.93 -25.44
N GLN A 83 -19.25 20.21 -26.55
CA GLN A 83 -20.44 19.38 -26.63
C GLN A 83 -20.01 17.91 -26.56
N GLN A 84 -20.78 17.10 -25.82
CA GLN A 84 -20.57 15.65 -25.69
C GLN A 84 -19.12 15.26 -25.30
N LEU A 85 -18.55 15.99 -24.33
CA LEU A 85 -17.29 15.62 -23.72
C LEU A 85 -17.51 14.42 -22.78
N GLU A 86 -16.94 13.28 -23.10
CA GLU A 86 -16.87 12.15 -22.18
C GLU A 86 -15.56 12.24 -21.42
N VAL A 87 -15.66 12.30 -20.09
CA VAL A 87 -14.51 12.28 -19.17
C VAL A 87 -14.50 10.92 -18.52
N TYR A 88 -13.35 10.25 -18.56
CA TYR A 88 -13.13 8.96 -17.92
C TYR A 88 -11.82 9.01 -17.13
N ASP A 89 -11.92 8.79 -15.83
CA ASP A 89 -10.73 8.66 -14.97
C ASP A 89 -10.29 7.21 -14.90
N ASN A 90 -9.05 6.94 -15.30
CA ASN A 90 -8.50 5.60 -15.27
C ASN A 90 -8.15 5.24 -13.83
N VAL A 91 -8.78 4.19 -13.35
CA VAL A 91 -8.61 3.68 -11.99
C VAL A 91 -7.92 2.31 -12.07
N PRO A 92 -6.95 2.00 -11.18
CA PRO A 92 -6.37 0.68 -11.09
C PRO A 92 -7.43 -0.41 -10.94
N HIS A 93 -7.28 -1.52 -11.65
CA HIS A 93 -8.29 -2.59 -11.70
C HIS A 93 -8.46 -3.34 -10.37
N GLU A 94 -7.48 -3.25 -9.49
CA GLU A 94 -7.53 -3.78 -8.14
C GLU A 94 -8.48 -2.99 -7.23
N MET A 95 -8.69 -1.70 -7.53
CA MET A 95 -9.59 -0.85 -6.78
C MET A 95 -11.03 -1.06 -7.24
N LYS A 96 -11.96 -1.02 -6.29
CA LYS A 96 -13.38 -1.18 -6.59
C LYS A 96 -14.13 0.12 -6.42
N LEU A 97 -14.87 0.52 -7.46
CA LEU A 97 -15.78 1.63 -7.36
C LEU A 97 -16.90 1.28 -6.37
N ARG A 98 -17.00 2.02 -5.27
CA ARG A 98 -18.00 1.82 -4.22
C ARG A 98 -19.24 2.67 -4.44
N SER A 99 -19.04 3.92 -4.85
CA SER A 99 -20.14 4.85 -5.15
C SER A 99 -19.70 5.92 -6.13
N GLY A 100 -20.65 6.58 -6.78
CA GLY A 100 -20.39 7.57 -7.82
C GLY A 100 -20.06 6.93 -9.16
N LEU A 101 -19.52 7.73 -10.07
CA LEU A 101 -19.12 7.31 -11.42
C LEU A 101 -17.76 7.94 -11.73
N ASN A 102 -16.80 7.14 -12.16
CA ASN A 102 -15.51 7.61 -12.68
C ASN A 102 -15.58 8.02 -14.16
N GLN A 103 -16.76 7.99 -14.73
CA GLN A 103 -17.04 8.39 -16.10
C GLN A 103 -18.29 9.26 -16.15
N MET A 104 -18.21 10.38 -16.89
CA MET A 104 -19.33 11.30 -17.04
C MET A 104 -19.31 11.99 -18.41
N ARG A 105 -20.51 12.23 -18.98
CA ARG A 105 -20.68 13.06 -20.16
C ARG A 105 -21.03 14.48 -19.75
N LEU A 106 -20.28 15.44 -20.29
CA LEU A 106 -20.38 16.85 -19.95
C LEU A 106 -20.65 17.71 -21.19
N ASN A 107 -21.40 18.78 -20.97
CA ASN A 107 -21.57 19.86 -21.94
C ASN A 107 -21.24 21.17 -21.23
N LEU A 108 -20.04 21.69 -21.47
CA LEU A 108 -19.53 22.85 -20.74
C LEU A 108 -19.49 24.09 -21.64
N LYS A 109 -20.04 25.21 -21.17
CA LYS A 109 -19.86 26.52 -21.78
C LYS A 109 -18.40 27.01 -21.55
N PRO A 110 -17.96 28.02 -22.29
CA PRO A 110 -16.68 28.66 -22.01
C PRO A 110 -16.57 29.13 -20.55
N GLY A 111 -15.51 28.71 -19.85
CA GLY A 111 -15.28 29.03 -18.45
C GLY A 111 -16.11 28.20 -17.44
N GLU A 112 -17.01 27.35 -17.89
CA GLU A 112 -17.83 26.52 -17.00
C GLU A 112 -17.02 25.33 -16.50
N SER A 113 -17.26 24.97 -15.23
CA SER A 113 -16.64 23.82 -14.56
C SER A 113 -17.68 22.81 -14.09
N ALA A 114 -17.35 21.53 -14.20
CA ALA A 114 -18.15 20.44 -13.65
C ALA A 114 -17.32 19.62 -12.66
N ARG A 115 -17.97 19.07 -11.64
CA ARG A 115 -17.35 18.22 -10.63
C ARG A 115 -17.86 16.80 -10.77
N ILE A 116 -16.91 15.86 -10.82
CA ILE A 116 -17.17 14.43 -10.81
C ILE A 116 -16.65 13.90 -9.49
N ARG A 117 -17.50 13.22 -8.72
CA ARG A 117 -17.13 12.64 -7.41
C ARG A 117 -17.43 11.16 -7.41
N TYR A 118 -16.47 10.41 -6.92
CA TYR A 118 -16.63 8.98 -6.74
C TYR A 118 -15.77 8.47 -5.58
N VAL A 119 -16.09 7.28 -5.11
CA VAL A 119 -15.41 6.64 -3.98
C VAL A 119 -14.87 5.30 -4.43
N LEU A 120 -13.57 5.10 -4.21
CA LEU A 120 -12.88 3.84 -4.46
C LEU A 120 -12.64 3.11 -3.16
N ARG A 121 -12.87 1.83 -3.14
CA ARG A 121 -12.44 0.94 -2.07
C ARG A 121 -11.13 0.28 -2.43
N CYS A 122 -10.18 0.27 -1.48
CA CYS A 122 -8.84 -0.23 -1.62
C CYS A 122 -8.70 -1.62 -0.95
N PRO A 123 -9.04 -2.73 -1.64
CA PRO A 123 -9.06 -4.05 -1.01
C PRO A 123 -7.68 -4.70 -0.85
N LEU A 124 -6.68 -4.19 -1.56
CA LEU A 124 -5.30 -4.70 -1.55
C LEU A 124 -4.33 -3.60 -1.16
N ARG A 125 -3.29 -3.96 -0.40
CA ARG A 125 -2.14 -3.09 -0.17
C ARG A 125 -1.30 -2.97 -1.44
N GLY A 126 -0.59 -1.89 -1.58
CA GLY A 126 0.28 -1.66 -2.75
C GLY A 126 0.59 -0.21 -3.01
N HIS A 127 1.40 0.01 -4.03
CA HIS A 127 1.63 1.31 -4.63
C HIS A 127 0.77 1.40 -5.90
N TYR A 128 -0.10 2.37 -5.95
CA TYR A 128 -1.04 2.56 -7.05
C TYR A 128 -0.94 3.96 -7.60
N SER A 129 -1.30 4.11 -8.89
CA SER A 129 -1.38 5.40 -9.54
C SER A 129 -2.74 5.52 -10.20
N VAL A 130 -3.53 6.53 -9.80
CA VAL A 130 -4.81 6.85 -10.42
C VAL A 130 -4.55 7.82 -11.57
N GLY A 131 -5.10 7.54 -12.74
CA GLY A 131 -4.88 8.28 -13.97
C GLY A 131 -4.31 7.41 -15.09
N PRO A 132 -4.07 8.01 -16.27
CA PRO A 132 -4.40 9.37 -16.72
C PRO A 132 -5.92 9.58 -16.87
N VAL A 133 -6.35 10.83 -17.05
CA VAL A 133 -7.74 11.14 -17.39
C VAL A 133 -7.91 11.11 -18.89
N SER A 134 -8.84 10.30 -19.39
CA SER A 134 -9.19 10.21 -20.80
C SER A 134 -10.35 11.17 -21.11
N LEU A 135 -10.15 12.04 -22.08
CA LEU A 135 -11.14 12.97 -22.59
C LEU A 135 -11.52 12.56 -24.01
N ARG A 136 -12.80 12.23 -24.23
CA ARG A 136 -13.31 11.89 -25.55
C ARG A 136 -14.29 12.96 -26.01
N TYR A 137 -13.91 13.66 -27.07
CA TYR A 137 -14.74 14.66 -27.73
C TYR A 137 -15.53 13.97 -28.83
N ARG A 138 -16.86 14.06 -28.75
CA ARG A 138 -17.73 13.62 -29.83
C ARG A 138 -18.33 14.83 -30.52
N ASN A 139 -18.36 14.83 -31.83
CA ASN A 139 -19.06 15.89 -32.54
C ASN A 139 -20.58 15.71 -32.43
N THR A 140 -21.34 16.78 -32.71
CA THR A 140 -22.80 16.85 -32.58
C THR A 140 -23.54 15.71 -33.30
N PHE A 141 -23.01 15.25 -34.43
CA PHE A 141 -23.59 14.17 -35.23
C PHE A 141 -23.00 12.79 -34.94
N ASN A 142 -22.03 12.72 -34.00
CA ASN A 142 -21.36 11.49 -33.65
C ASN A 142 -20.61 10.80 -34.83
N LEU A 143 -20.10 11.63 -35.75
CA LEU A 143 -19.34 11.21 -36.93
C LEU A 143 -17.83 11.09 -36.66
N SER A 144 -17.30 11.89 -35.75
CA SER A 144 -15.90 11.84 -35.31
C SER A 144 -15.81 11.74 -33.80
N VAL A 145 -14.80 10.98 -33.34
CA VAL A 145 -14.41 10.88 -31.93
C VAL A 145 -12.93 11.20 -31.86
N ASP A 146 -12.58 12.22 -31.10
CA ASP A 146 -11.22 12.56 -30.80
C ASP A 146 -10.94 12.25 -29.34
N GLU A 147 -9.86 11.53 -29.09
CA GLU A 147 -9.43 11.10 -27.75
C GLU A 147 -8.14 11.80 -27.36
N MET A 148 -8.15 12.38 -26.18
CA MET A 148 -7.01 13.07 -25.59
C MET A 148 -6.79 12.52 -24.19
N TYR A 149 -5.53 12.31 -23.82
CA TYR A 149 -5.14 11.90 -22.47
C TYR A 149 -4.53 13.10 -21.77
N VAL A 150 -5.07 13.43 -20.60
CA VAL A 150 -4.44 14.38 -19.69
C VAL A 150 -3.56 13.55 -18.77
N ASP A 151 -2.24 13.73 -18.91
CA ASP A 151 -1.22 13.02 -18.13
C ASP A 151 -1.16 13.60 -16.71
N HIS A 152 -2.21 13.28 -15.94
CA HIS A 152 -2.33 13.64 -14.54
C HIS A 152 -2.44 12.38 -13.72
N HIS A 153 -1.31 11.96 -13.15
CA HIS A 153 -1.20 10.81 -12.27
C HIS A 153 -1.21 11.25 -10.82
N SER A 154 -1.88 10.49 -9.98
CA SER A 154 -1.88 10.67 -8.52
C SER A 154 -1.47 9.36 -7.88
N ASP A 155 -0.29 9.36 -7.24
CA ASP A 155 0.26 8.18 -6.60
C ASP A 155 -0.35 8.01 -5.20
N ILE A 156 -0.67 6.78 -4.87
CA ILE A 156 -1.33 6.40 -3.62
C ILE A 156 -0.62 5.18 -3.05
N ILE A 157 -0.37 5.20 -1.76
CA ILE A 157 0.16 4.04 -1.04
C ILE A 157 -0.94 3.46 -0.16
N ILE A 158 -1.22 2.18 -0.35
CA ILE A 158 -2.16 1.44 0.50
C ILE A 158 -1.37 0.54 1.43
N PHE A 159 -1.36 0.88 2.70
CA PHE A 159 -0.68 0.15 3.76
C PHE A 159 -1.41 -1.13 4.14
N PRO A 160 -0.71 -2.14 4.70
CA PRO A 160 -1.36 -3.27 5.32
C PRO A 160 -2.24 -2.82 6.49
N GLN A 161 -3.30 -3.58 6.77
CA GLN A 161 -4.14 -3.33 7.94
C GLN A 161 -3.32 -3.55 9.22
N ILE A 162 -3.51 -2.66 10.21
CA ILE A 162 -2.92 -2.80 11.52
C ILE A 162 -3.97 -3.40 12.46
N ARG A 163 -3.53 -4.32 13.31
CA ARG A 163 -4.34 -4.88 14.39
C ARG A 163 -3.68 -4.55 15.72
N ASP A 164 -4.50 -4.25 16.70
CA ASP A 164 -3.99 -4.05 18.05
C ASP A 164 -3.38 -5.36 18.56
N VAL A 165 -2.15 -5.25 19.01
CA VAL A 165 -1.44 -6.36 19.64
C VAL A 165 -1.81 -6.32 21.12
N GLU A 166 -2.68 -7.25 21.55
CA GLU A 166 -3.00 -7.37 22.97
C GLU A 166 -1.74 -7.75 23.75
N GLU A 167 -1.45 -7.01 24.81
CA GLU A 167 -0.34 -7.35 25.73
C GLU A 167 -0.42 -8.79 26.24
N ALA A 168 -1.61 -9.38 26.30
CA ALA A 168 -1.83 -10.77 26.69
C ALA A 168 -1.11 -11.78 25.79
N PHE A 169 -1.01 -11.49 24.49
CA PHE A 169 -0.29 -12.37 23.54
C PHE A 169 1.22 -12.35 23.79
N ILE A 170 1.75 -11.21 24.18
CA ILE A 170 3.16 -11.06 24.55
C ILE A 170 3.41 -11.59 25.96
N ARG A 171 2.45 -11.41 26.90
CA ARG A 171 2.56 -11.86 28.29
C ARG A 171 2.51 -13.37 28.48
N SER A 172 1.78 -14.13 27.67
CA SER A 172 1.56 -15.56 27.94
C SER A 172 2.78 -16.45 27.70
N ARG A 173 3.72 -16.03 26.84
CA ARG A 173 4.98 -16.76 26.58
C ARG A 173 6.25 -15.99 26.89
N THR A 174 6.18 -14.68 27.00
CA THR A 174 7.32 -13.76 27.02
C THR A 174 7.28 -12.77 28.17
N ALA A 175 6.44 -12.96 29.18
CA ALA A 175 6.38 -12.06 30.32
C ALA A 175 7.73 -11.84 31.05
N LYS A 176 8.69 -12.75 30.86
CA LYS A 176 10.08 -12.54 31.24
C LYS A 176 10.92 -11.80 30.19
N MET A 177 10.46 -11.74 28.92
CA MET A 177 11.19 -11.16 27.81
C MET A 177 10.99 -9.63 27.68
N TYR A 178 9.79 -9.15 27.93
CA TYR A 178 9.45 -7.75 27.67
C TYR A 178 9.16 -6.91 28.93
N THR A 179 9.16 -7.49 30.10
CA THR A 179 9.28 -6.71 31.33
C THR A 179 10.71 -6.23 31.47
N GLY A 180 11.01 -5.11 30.81
CA GLY A 180 12.34 -4.50 30.90
C GLY A 180 13.37 -5.49 30.41
N ALA A 181 13.24 -5.94 29.16
CA ALA A 181 14.29 -6.59 28.46
C ALA A 181 15.54 -5.82 28.72
N THR A 182 16.40 -6.43 29.48
CA THR A 182 17.66 -5.85 29.83
C THR A 182 17.53 -4.34 30.07
N THR A 183 16.75 -3.93 31.06
CA THR A 183 17.20 -2.84 31.89
C THR A 183 18.57 -3.37 32.30
N LEU A 184 19.58 -3.12 31.47
CA LEU A 184 20.89 -2.95 32.00
C LEU A 184 20.62 -1.96 33.12
N ARG A 185 20.49 -2.47 34.34
CA ARG A 185 20.29 -1.63 35.53
C ARG A 185 21.59 -0.84 35.70
N THR A 186 21.83 0.01 34.71
CA THR A 186 22.94 0.95 34.70
C THR A 186 22.34 2.32 35.02
N PRO A 187 22.91 3.00 35.96
CA PRO A 187 22.48 4.35 36.30
C PRO A 187 22.58 5.25 35.07
N GLY A 188 21.52 6.05 34.81
CA GLY A 188 21.46 6.95 33.66
C GLY A 188 20.27 7.91 33.68
N PRO A 189 20.14 8.76 32.65
CA PRO A 189 19.10 9.79 32.58
C PRO A 189 17.75 9.21 32.13
N GLY A 190 17.19 8.23 32.86
CA GLY A 190 15.87 7.67 32.56
C GLY A 190 14.80 8.15 33.55
N THR A 191 13.61 7.50 33.50
CA THR A 191 12.46 7.86 34.32
C THR A 191 12.25 6.91 35.51
N GLU A 192 12.66 5.65 35.40
CA GLU A 192 12.47 4.63 36.42
C GLU A 192 13.51 4.71 37.53
N PHE A 193 13.12 4.41 38.78
CA PHE A 193 14.00 4.36 39.93
C PHE A 193 14.96 3.18 39.84
N TYR A 194 16.25 3.44 39.99
CA TYR A 194 17.31 2.42 40.00
C TYR A 194 17.75 2.07 41.41
N SER A 195 18.33 3.05 42.12
CA SER A 195 18.88 2.87 43.46
C SER A 195 18.96 4.21 44.23
N LEU A 196 19.24 4.11 45.49
CA LEU A 196 19.65 5.24 46.34
C LEU A 196 21.17 5.18 46.51
N ARG A 197 21.85 6.30 46.23
CA ARG A 197 23.26 6.46 46.59
C ARG A 197 23.48 7.78 47.31
N GLU A 198 24.59 7.91 47.95
CA GLU A 198 25.00 9.16 48.57
C GLU A 198 25.18 10.27 47.54
N TYR A 199 24.85 11.47 47.93
CA TYR A 199 25.02 12.68 47.13
C TYR A 199 26.48 13.03 46.98
N VAL A 200 26.90 13.29 45.75
CA VAL A 200 28.26 13.78 45.43
C VAL A 200 28.16 15.20 44.87
N PRO A 201 29.04 16.14 45.26
CA PRO A 201 29.03 17.49 44.70
C PRO A 201 29.06 17.47 43.15
N GLY A 202 28.04 18.12 42.54
CA GLY A 202 27.81 18.09 41.08
C GLY A 202 26.53 17.35 40.65
N ASP A 203 25.92 16.58 41.54
CA ASP A 203 24.67 15.91 41.24
C ASP A 203 23.48 16.91 41.19
N PRO A 204 22.49 16.69 40.31
CA PRO A 204 21.32 17.54 40.17
C PRO A 204 20.48 17.53 41.45
N PHE A 205 20.27 18.67 42.07
CA PHE A 205 19.45 18.84 43.29
C PHE A 205 18.02 18.31 43.16
N LYS A 206 17.43 18.33 41.97
CA LYS A 206 16.10 17.78 41.67
C LYS A 206 15.95 16.29 41.94
N ASN A 207 17.05 15.55 41.98
CA ASN A 207 17.08 14.10 42.19
C ASN A 207 17.30 13.72 43.65
N ILE A 208 17.48 14.69 44.57
CA ILE A 208 17.65 14.42 45.99
C ILE A 208 16.38 13.80 46.57
N ASN A 209 16.56 12.71 47.32
CA ASN A 209 15.47 12.07 48.05
C ASN A 209 15.29 12.73 49.41
N TRP A 210 14.48 13.79 49.49
CA TRP A 210 14.22 14.51 50.70
C TRP A 210 13.57 13.65 51.79
N LYS A 211 12.85 12.59 51.44
CA LYS A 211 12.25 11.63 52.37
C LYS A 211 13.30 10.74 53.03
N ALA A 212 14.31 10.33 52.30
CA ALA A 212 15.43 9.59 52.85
C ALA A 212 16.27 10.50 53.79
N PHE A 213 16.58 11.71 53.34
CA PHE A 213 17.29 12.72 54.14
C PHE A 213 16.62 12.98 55.48
N ALA A 214 15.33 13.15 55.52
CA ALA A 214 14.56 13.38 56.74
C ALA A 214 14.62 12.20 57.75
N ARG A 215 14.98 11.01 57.28
CA ARG A 215 15.06 9.79 58.13
C ARG A 215 16.49 9.44 58.55
N THR A 216 17.44 9.69 57.69
CA THR A 216 18.87 9.25 57.91
C THR A 216 19.79 10.41 58.30
N GLY A 217 19.41 11.65 57.96
CA GLY A 217 20.29 12.83 58.09
C GLY A 217 21.32 12.95 56.99
N GLU A 218 21.42 11.99 56.09
CA GLU A 218 22.38 11.96 54.99
C GLU A 218 21.73 12.30 53.65
N LEU A 219 22.41 13.11 52.84
CA LEU A 219 21.91 13.49 51.53
C LEU A 219 22.02 12.29 50.56
N MET A 220 20.89 11.80 50.11
CA MET A 220 20.77 10.69 49.22
C MET A 220 20.13 11.10 47.87
N ILE A 221 20.60 10.53 46.78
CA ILE A 221 20.07 10.75 45.43
C ILE A 221 19.32 9.54 44.95
N ASN A 222 18.18 9.79 44.29
CA ASN A 222 17.48 8.80 43.48
C ASN A 222 18.22 8.66 42.15
N GLU A 223 18.96 7.59 41.99
CA GLU A 223 19.47 7.18 40.68
C GLU A 223 18.31 6.62 39.86
N LYS A 224 18.29 7.00 38.59
CA LYS A 224 17.32 6.49 37.63
C LYS A 224 17.96 5.50 36.69
N CYS A 225 17.17 4.53 36.23
CA CYS A 225 17.59 3.61 35.17
C CYS A 225 17.76 4.40 33.86
N ARG A 226 18.70 4.01 33.04
CA ARG A 226 18.77 4.43 31.66
C ARG A 226 17.61 3.75 30.91
N ASP A 227 16.75 4.52 30.27
CA ASP A 227 15.79 3.97 29.31
C ASP A 227 16.61 3.36 28.15
N ALA A 228 16.73 2.04 28.14
CA ALA A 228 17.42 1.35 27.06
C ALA A 228 16.45 1.25 25.89
N VAL A 229 16.72 1.97 24.81
CA VAL A 229 16.08 1.72 23.52
C VAL A 229 16.55 0.35 23.04
N THR A 230 15.64 -0.57 22.87
CA THR A 230 15.97 -1.92 22.40
C THR A 230 15.80 -1.96 20.87
N ASP A 231 16.85 -2.44 20.19
CA ASP A 231 16.75 -2.74 18.77
C ASP A 231 15.96 -4.02 18.56
N LEU A 232 14.90 -3.95 17.79
CA LEU A 232 14.04 -5.08 17.46
C LEU A 232 14.11 -5.38 15.98
N TYR A 233 14.24 -6.65 15.63
CA TYR A 233 14.36 -7.10 14.24
C TYR A 233 13.17 -7.93 13.82
N ILE A 234 12.46 -7.47 12.77
CA ILE A 234 11.37 -8.20 12.13
C ILE A 234 11.90 -8.75 10.81
N ILE A 235 11.82 -10.07 10.63
CA ILE A 235 12.19 -10.78 9.40
C ILE A 235 10.92 -11.33 8.78
N LEU A 236 10.53 -10.81 7.60
CA LEU A 236 9.34 -11.23 6.88
C LEU A 236 9.71 -12.09 5.68
N ASP A 237 9.16 -13.29 5.65
CA ASP A 237 9.23 -14.22 4.51
C ASP A 237 8.27 -13.79 3.41
N SER A 238 8.79 -13.45 2.25
CA SER A 238 8.01 -13.11 1.05
C SER A 238 8.34 -14.00 -0.14
N ARG A 239 8.78 -15.25 0.10
CA ARG A 239 9.05 -16.25 -0.94
C ARG A 239 7.77 -16.72 -1.62
N ASP A 240 7.93 -17.41 -2.76
CA ASP A 240 6.80 -17.93 -3.55
C ASP A 240 5.87 -18.85 -2.76
N ILE A 241 6.36 -19.57 -1.77
CA ILE A 241 5.56 -20.40 -0.88
C ILE A 241 4.48 -19.59 -0.12
N ALA A 242 4.71 -18.33 0.12
CA ALA A 242 3.75 -17.44 0.79
C ALA A 242 2.56 -17.01 -0.11
N ARG A 243 2.52 -17.48 -1.37
CA ARG A 243 1.42 -17.22 -2.32
C ARG A 243 0.20 -18.14 -2.12
N ILE A 244 0.30 -19.19 -1.31
CA ILE A 244 -0.77 -20.16 -1.07
C ILE A 244 -2.03 -19.46 -0.58
N GLY A 245 -3.17 -19.71 -1.25
CA GLY A 245 -4.44 -19.07 -0.92
C GLY A 245 -4.96 -18.13 -2.02
N THR A 246 -5.71 -17.13 -1.63
CA THR A 246 -6.24 -16.11 -2.55
C THR A 246 -5.41 -14.82 -2.49
N VAL A 247 -5.54 -13.94 -3.50
CA VAL A 247 -4.87 -12.63 -3.52
C VAL A 247 -5.19 -11.81 -2.25
N LEU A 248 -6.39 -11.94 -1.70
CA LEU A 248 -6.83 -11.20 -0.51
C LEU A 248 -6.45 -11.88 0.81
N LYS A 249 -6.27 -13.21 0.79
CA LYS A 249 -6.03 -14.02 1.97
C LYS A 249 -4.98 -15.08 1.65
N ASN A 250 -3.77 -14.85 2.10
CA ASN A 250 -2.61 -15.72 1.95
C ASN A 250 -1.63 -15.49 3.12
N PRO A 251 -0.64 -16.36 3.33
CA PRO A 251 0.36 -16.21 4.38
C PRO A 251 1.10 -14.89 4.35
N LEU A 252 1.43 -14.35 3.15
CA LEU A 252 2.13 -13.08 3.01
C LEU A 252 1.25 -11.90 3.49
N GLU A 253 -0.02 -11.88 3.11
CA GLU A 253 -0.95 -10.84 3.58
C GLU A 253 -1.09 -10.86 5.11
N MET A 254 -1.18 -12.05 5.71
CA MET A 254 -1.20 -12.18 7.17
C MET A 254 0.14 -11.78 7.79
N GLY A 255 1.25 -12.17 7.18
CA GLY A 255 2.60 -11.81 7.61
C GLY A 255 2.84 -10.30 7.58
N THR A 256 2.39 -9.60 6.53
CA THR A 256 2.51 -8.13 6.45
C THR A 256 1.66 -7.42 7.51
N VAL A 257 0.45 -7.94 7.82
CA VAL A 257 -0.39 -7.42 8.92
C VAL A 257 0.32 -7.62 10.26
N ALA A 258 0.91 -8.80 10.50
CA ALA A 258 1.65 -9.09 11.73
C ALA A 258 2.88 -8.17 11.86
N ALA A 259 3.67 -8.03 10.80
CA ALA A 259 4.85 -7.15 10.77
C ALA A 259 4.48 -5.68 11.04
N ALA A 260 3.43 -5.17 10.38
CA ALA A 260 2.94 -3.81 10.57
C ALA A 260 2.43 -3.57 12.00
N SER A 261 1.70 -4.54 12.56
CA SER A 261 1.16 -4.47 13.93
C SER A 261 2.27 -4.49 14.98
N LEU A 262 3.27 -5.38 14.83
CA LEU A 262 4.45 -5.40 15.69
C LEU A 262 5.24 -4.10 15.59
N ALA A 263 5.49 -3.60 14.38
CA ALA A 263 6.19 -2.34 14.19
C ALA A 263 5.43 -1.17 14.85
N SER A 264 4.11 -1.10 14.70
CA SER A 264 3.26 -0.10 15.37
C SER A 264 3.41 -0.16 16.89
N PHE A 265 3.28 -1.36 17.46
CA PHE A 265 3.34 -1.59 18.90
C PHE A 265 4.68 -1.15 19.50
N PHE A 266 5.80 -1.55 18.90
CA PHE A 266 7.13 -1.25 19.45
C PHE A 266 7.56 0.21 19.21
N ILE A 267 7.23 0.80 18.05
CA ILE A 267 7.53 2.20 17.78
C ILE A 267 6.76 3.13 18.71
N GLN A 268 5.51 2.82 19.04
CA GLN A 268 4.74 3.58 20.05
C GLN A 268 5.39 3.53 21.44
N ARG A 269 6.10 2.46 21.76
CA ARG A 269 6.90 2.30 22.99
C ARG A 269 8.29 2.95 22.91
N ARG A 270 8.60 3.62 21.80
CA ARG A 270 9.90 4.25 21.50
C ARG A 270 11.05 3.26 21.33
N ASP A 271 10.76 2.00 21.04
CA ASP A 271 11.75 1.02 20.66
C ASP A 271 12.22 1.26 19.21
N SER A 272 13.44 0.82 18.94
CA SER A 272 14.04 0.90 17.60
C SER A 272 13.67 -0.34 16.79
N VAL A 273 13.00 -0.18 15.65
CA VAL A 273 12.48 -1.29 14.85
C VAL A 273 13.18 -1.37 13.50
N SER A 274 13.71 -2.55 13.20
CA SER A 274 14.26 -2.94 11.90
C SER A 274 13.28 -3.85 11.16
N LEU A 275 13.24 -3.74 9.84
CA LEU A 275 12.49 -4.65 8.98
C LEU A 275 13.44 -5.28 7.96
N THR A 276 13.40 -6.59 7.87
CA THR A 276 14.03 -7.36 6.80
C THR A 276 12.96 -8.09 6.00
N ILE A 277 12.96 -7.93 4.71
CA ILE A 277 12.11 -8.67 3.78
C ILE A 277 13.02 -9.51 2.91
N TYR A 278 12.73 -10.80 2.79
CA TYR A 278 13.53 -11.68 1.94
C TYR A 278 12.66 -12.48 0.97
N ASP A 279 13.11 -12.45 -0.27
CA ASP A 279 12.53 -13.16 -1.41
C ASP A 279 13.66 -13.73 -2.29
N GLU A 280 13.86 -13.24 -3.51
CA GLU A 280 15.06 -13.43 -4.33
C GLU A 280 16.21 -12.55 -3.86
N LYS A 281 15.89 -11.44 -3.20
CA LYS A 281 16.80 -10.42 -2.71
C LYS A 281 16.57 -10.21 -1.24
N LEU A 282 17.56 -9.62 -0.59
CA LEU A 282 17.47 -9.22 0.81
C LEU A 282 17.28 -7.70 0.87
N SER A 283 16.12 -7.28 1.34
CA SER A 283 15.84 -5.88 1.65
C SER A 283 15.95 -5.67 3.15
N PHE A 284 16.91 -4.87 3.58
CA PHE A 284 17.17 -4.59 4.98
C PHE A 284 16.98 -3.11 5.29
N LEU A 285 16.03 -2.81 6.15
CA LEU A 285 15.79 -1.50 6.73
C LEU A 285 16.41 -1.48 8.13
N PRO A 286 17.47 -0.68 8.36
CA PRO A 286 18.16 -0.65 9.65
C PRO A 286 17.24 -0.20 10.78
N PRO A 287 17.56 -0.55 12.05
CA PRO A 287 16.76 -0.14 13.19
C PRO A 287 16.78 1.38 13.36
N ASP A 288 15.62 1.97 13.57
CA ASP A 288 15.42 3.38 13.83
C ASP A 288 14.08 3.56 14.61
N THR A 289 13.81 4.75 15.10
CA THR A 289 12.63 5.07 15.93
C THR A 289 11.75 6.14 15.31
N GLY A 290 10.51 6.24 15.82
CA GLY A 290 9.58 7.32 15.49
C GLY A 290 8.84 7.16 14.17
N ASP A 291 8.00 8.17 13.84
CA ASP A 291 7.04 8.11 12.76
C ASP A 291 7.67 7.95 11.38
N LYS A 292 8.86 8.50 11.17
CA LYS A 292 9.59 8.35 9.88
C LYS A 292 9.96 6.90 9.62
N GLN A 293 10.44 6.19 10.65
CA GLN A 293 10.77 4.78 10.54
C GLN A 293 9.51 3.95 10.32
N TYR A 294 8.45 4.27 11.05
CA TYR A 294 7.16 3.63 10.89
C TYR A 294 6.63 3.74 9.45
N PHE A 295 6.67 4.94 8.89
CA PHE A 295 6.28 5.17 7.50
C PHE A 295 7.11 4.36 6.50
N LYS A 296 8.46 4.31 6.68
CA LYS A 296 9.35 3.50 5.84
C LYS A 296 8.99 2.01 5.90
N ILE A 297 8.70 1.49 7.10
CA ILE A 297 8.28 0.10 7.30
C ILE A 297 6.96 -0.17 6.57
N LEU A 298 5.93 0.65 6.79
CA LEU A 298 4.64 0.50 6.14
C LEU A 298 4.73 0.59 4.61
N SER A 299 5.50 1.54 4.09
CA SER A 299 5.72 1.70 2.66
C SER A 299 6.46 0.50 2.06
N SER A 300 7.46 -0.03 2.75
CA SER A 300 8.15 -1.25 2.33
C SER A 300 7.20 -2.45 2.31
N LEU A 301 6.39 -2.61 3.37
CA LEU A 301 5.39 -3.68 3.46
C LEU A 301 4.29 -3.56 2.40
N ALA A 302 3.90 -2.34 2.01
CA ALA A 302 2.91 -2.12 0.95
C ALA A 302 3.36 -2.74 -0.38
N GLY A 303 4.64 -2.58 -0.76
CA GLY A 303 5.19 -3.05 -2.03
C GLY A 303 5.60 -4.52 -2.09
N VAL A 304 5.51 -5.27 -0.98
CA VAL A 304 5.97 -6.68 -0.95
C VAL A 304 5.06 -7.57 -1.80
N ALA A 305 5.67 -8.39 -2.64
CA ALA A 305 5.02 -9.42 -3.43
C ALA A 305 5.77 -10.76 -3.28
N PRO A 306 5.07 -11.91 -3.34
CA PRO A 306 5.73 -13.21 -3.17
C PRO A 306 6.63 -13.52 -4.36
N ARG A 307 7.94 -13.76 -4.10
CA ARG A 307 8.96 -14.05 -5.11
C ARG A 307 10.10 -14.89 -4.52
N GLY A 308 10.70 -15.74 -5.36
CA GLY A 308 11.95 -16.42 -5.05
C GLY A 308 11.87 -17.50 -3.99
N THR A 309 13.05 -18.03 -3.63
CA THR A 309 13.19 -19.24 -2.80
C THR A 309 14.37 -19.17 -1.83
N MET A 310 14.86 -17.97 -1.50
CA MET A 310 16.06 -17.82 -0.63
C MET A 310 15.82 -18.50 0.73
N PRO A 311 16.71 -19.39 1.18
CA PRO A 311 16.56 -20.06 2.48
C PRO A 311 16.82 -19.10 3.65
N LEU A 312 16.10 -19.28 4.76
CA LEU A 312 16.23 -18.43 5.95
C LEU A 312 17.64 -18.42 6.54
N GLN A 313 18.38 -19.55 6.44
CA GLN A 313 19.77 -19.64 6.91
C GLN A 313 20.69 -18.67 6.18
N ALA A 314 20.49 -18.47 4.86
CA ALA A 314 21.29 -17.50 4.10
C ALA A 314 21.00 -16.05 4.56
N VAL A 315 19.73 -15.75 4.88
CA VAL A 315 19.30 -14.45 5.41
C VAL A 315 19.97 -14.18 6.76
N THR A 316 19.85 -15.12 7.72
CA THR A 316 20.38 -14.96 9.06
C THR A 316 21.92 -14.84 9.04
N ASN A 317 22.60 -15.60 8.21
CA ASN A 317 24.05 -15.49 8.04
C ASN A 317 24.49 -14.11 7.52
N SER A 318 23.76 -13.58 6.54
CA SER A 318 24.04 -12.27 5.94
C SER A 318 23.80 -11.11 6.91
N LEU A 319 22.86 -11.26 7.84
CA LEU A 319 22.46 -10.22 8.78
C LEU A 319 23.11 -10.36 10.16
N ALA A 320 23.75 -11.48 10.44
CA ALA A 320 24.27 -11.79 11.77
C ALA A 320 25.22 -10.73 12.38
N ALA A 321 26.00 -10.06 11.52
CA ALA A 321 26.90 -8.99 11.95
C ALA A 321 26.19 -7.64 12.18
N ARG A 322 24.94 -7.51 11.74
CA ARG A 322 24.15 -6.27 11.82
C ARG A 322 23.20 -6.25 13.01
N PHE A 323 22.99 -7.40 13.65
CA PHE A 323 22.13 -7.51 14.81
C PHE A 323 22.86 -7.09 16.08
N SER A 324 22.23 -6.22 16.85
CA SER A 324 22.73 -5.87 18.20
C SER A 324 22.60 -7.08 19.12
N ARG A 325 23.61 -7.33 19.95
CA ARG A 325 23.62 -8.50 20.85
C ARG A 325 22.42 -8.49 21.79
N GLY A 326 21.79 -9.66 21.99
CA GLY A 326 20.67 -9.81 22.90
C GLY A 326 19.35 -9.21 22.40
N SER A 327 19.30 -8.72 21.17
CA SER A 327 18.09 -8.13 20.58
C SER A 327 17.03 -9.19 20.27
N PRO A 328 15.73 -8.87 20.46
CA PRO A 328 14.64 -9.73 20.04
C PRO A 328 14.53 -9.76 18.52
N VAL A 329 14.32 -10.96 17.97
CA VAL A 329 14.15 -11.23 16.53
C VAL A 329 12.80 -11.90 16.31
N PHE A 330 11.92 -11.28 15.54
CA PHE A 330 10.65 -11.84 15.10
C PHE A 330 10.79 -12.36 13.68
N ILE A 331 10.61 -13.67 13.49
CA ILE A 331 10.59 -14.30 12.18
C ILE A 331 9.15 -14.59 11.82
N ILE A 332 8.67 -14.01 10.72
CA ILE A 332 7.31 -14.21 10.21
C ILE A 332 7.43 -15.02 8.92
N SER A 333 7.15 -16.32 9.01
CA SER A 333 7.25 -17.27 7.89
C SER A 333 6.29 -18.44 8.10
N SER A 334 5.75 -18.99 7.01
CA SER A 334 5.01 -20.26 7.07
C SER A 334 5.88 -21.43 7.49
N CYS A 335 7.21 -21.26 7.46
CA CYS A 335 8.22 -22.29 7.74
C CYS A 335 8.16 -23.51 6.81
N GLU A 336 7.29 -23.49 5.82
CA GLU A 336 7.10 -24.60 4.88
C GLU A 336 8.14 -24.57 3.76
N GLY A 337 8.52 -25.76 3.27
CA GLY A 337 9.47 -25.89 2.16
C GLY A 337 10.89 -25.43 2.45
N ASP A 338 11.21 -25.05 3.69
CA ASP A 338 12.55 -24.62 4.09
C ASP A 338 13.08 -25.42 5.28
N GLY A 339 13.82 -26.47 4.99
CA GLY A 339 14.48 -27.30 6.01
C GLY A 339 15.57 -26.56 6.81
N THR A 340 15.91 -25.32 6.43
CA THR A 340 16.98 -24.55 7.12
C THR A 340 16.45 -23.72 8.29
N VAL A 341 15.14 -23.61 8.48
CA VAL A 341 14.54 -22.81 9.55
C VAL A 341 15.02 -23.24 10.94
N PRO A 342 15.07 -24.55 11.32
CA PRO A 342 15.55 -24.95 12.64
C PRO A 342 17.02 -24.62 12.89
N SER A 343 17.87 -24.69 11.86
CA SER A 343 19.28 -24.32 11.96
C SER A 343 19.46 -22.81 12.11
N ALA A 344 18.74 -22.01 11.32
CA ALA A 344 18.74 -20.57 11.38
C ALA A 344 18.32 -20.04 12.77
N VAL A 345 17.25 -20.62 13.34
CA VAL A 345 16.78 -20.27 14.69
C VAL A 345 17.82 -20.64 15.75
N ARG A 346 18.41 -21.87 15.68
CA ARG A 346 19.48 -22.29 16.61
C ARG A 346 20.68 -21.37 16.56
N ASP A 347 21.12 -20.94 15.39
CA ASP A 347 22.24 -20.05 15.23
C ASP A 347 21.99 -18.67 15.85
N LEU A 348 20.79 -18.11 15.66
CA LEU A 348 20.40 -16.86 16.29
C LEU A 348 20.35 -16.96 17.82
N VAL A 349 19.74 -18.02 18.34
CA VAL A 349 19.68 -18.30 19.78
C VAL A 349 21.09 -18.52 20.35
N GLY A 350 21.95 -19.27 19.63
CA GLY A 350 23.35 -19.50 20.02
C GLY A 350 24.18 -18.20 20.07
N ARG A 351 23.81 -17.18 19.32
CA ARG A 351 24.40 -15.82 19.35
C ARG A 351 23.82 -14.94 20.47
N GLY A 352 22.86 -15.47 21.26
CA GLY A 352 22.24 -14.76 22.37
C GLY A 352 21.04 -13.90 21.98
N HIS A 353 20.48 -14.08 20.76
CA HIS A 353 19.24 -13.42 20.37
C HIS A 353 18.02 -14.16 20.89
N GLU A 354 16.98 -13.41 21.19
CA GLU A 354 15.71 -13.93 21.60
C GLU A 354 14.80 -14.06 20.37
N VAL A 355 14.50 -15.29 19.94
CA VAL A 355 13.85 -15.55 18.67
C VAL A 355 12.39 -15.96 18.88
N THR A 356 11.46 -15.23 18.26
CA THR A 356 10.03 -15.58 18.19
C THR A 356 9.66 -15.85 16.74
N VAL A 357 9.11 -17.04 16.48
CA VAL A 357 8.62 -17.40 15.14
C VAL A 357 7.11 -17.28 15.12
N LEU A 358 6.59 -16.47 14.19
CA LEU A 358 5.18 -16.33 13.90
C LEU A 358 4.89 -17.06 12.59
N SER A 359 4.20 -18.19 12.66
CA SER A 359 3.91 -19.00 11.49
C SER A 359 2.43 -18.95 11.13
N PRO A 360 2.05 -18.21 10.07
CA PRO A 360 0.71 -18.31 9.50
C PRO A 360 0.54 -19.68 8.86
N SER A 361 -0.48 -20.43 9.29
CA SER A 361 -0.76 -21.79 8.78
C SER A 361 -1.20 -21.73 7.31
N SER A 362 -0.44 -22.34 6.41
CA SER A 362 -0.80 -22.41 4.97
C SER A 362 -2.05 -23.27 4.75
N ILE A 363 -2.30 -24.26 5.61
CA ILE A 363 -3.45 -25.17 5.51
C ILE A 363 -4.77 -24.40 5.54
N ASP A 364 -4.86 -23.35 6.39
CA ASP A 364 -6.05 -22.52 6.49
C ASP A 364 -6.31 -21.74 5.19
N PHE A 365 -5.25 -21.42 4.43
CA PHE A 365 -5.35 -20.70 3.15
C PHE A 365 -5.57 -21.67 1.97
N GLU A 366 -4.99 -22.85 1.97
CA GLU A 366 -5.24 -23.90 0.97
C GLU A 366 -6.72 -24.25 0.89
N ARG A 367 -7.40 -24.30 2.04
CA ARG A 367 -8.83 -24.57 2.12
C ARG A 367 -9.69 -23.53 1.39
N LEU A 368 -9.20 -22.28 1.23
CA LEU A 368 -9.91 -21.23 0.51
C LEU A 368 -9.89 -21.45 -1.00
N VAL A 369 -8.90 -22.17 -1.51
CA VAL A 369 -8.67 -22.39 -2.95
C VAL A 369 -9.09 -23.80 -3.37
N SER A 370 -8.71 -24.80 -2.58
CA SER A 370 -9.06 -26.19 -2.82
C SER A 370 -10.34 -26.53 -2.04
N ARG A 371 -11.33 -27.13 -2.72
CA ARG A 371 -12.54 -27.69 -2.06
C ARG A 371 -12.18 -28.96 -1.32
N ILE A 372 -11.27 -28.89 -0.35
CA ILE A 372 -10.89 -30.04 0.49
C ILE A 372 -12.08 -30.34 1.41
N PRO A 373 -12.56 -31.59 1.50
CA PRO A 373 -13.58 -31.99 2.46
C PRO A 373 -13.10 -31.66 3.89
N ARG A 374 -14.03 -31.23 4.76
CA ARG A 374 -13.70 -30.80 6.13
C ARG A 374 -12.91 -31.87 6.92
N MET A 375 -13.25 -33.16 6.71
CA MET A 375 -12.59 -34.26 7.37
C MET A 375 -11.11 -34.42 6.96
N SER A 376 -10.81 -34.30 5.67
CA SER A 376 -9.43 -34.34 5.16
C SER A 376 -8.61 -33.13 5.64
N TYR A 377 -9.26 -31.98 5.79
CA TYR A 377 -8.63 -30.78 6.33
C TYR A 377 -8.20 -30.94 7.79
N GLU A 378 -9.05 -31.50 8.64
CA GLU A 378 -8.71 -31.75 10.05
C GLU A 378 -7.54 -32.76 10.18
N VAL A 379 -7.49 -33.77 9.33
CA VAL A 379 -6.37 -34.73 9.28
C VAL A 379 -5.08 -34.03 8.88
N LEU A 380 -5.08 -33.24 7.80
CA LEU A 380 -3.91 -32.50 7.35
C LEU A 380 -3.39 -31.50 8.42
N LYS A 381 -4.31 -30.91 9.18
CA LYS A 381 -3.95 -30.01 10.27
C LYS A 381 -3.24 -30.73 11.40
N ILE A 382 -3.67 -31.95 11.72
CA ILE A 382 -3.04 -32.81 12.77
C ILE A 382 -1.66 -33.28 12.31
N GLU A 383 -1.51 -33.70 11.05
CA GLU A 383 -0.24 -34.21 10.52
C GLU A 383 0.86 -33.14 10.42
N ARG A 384 0.50 -31.84 10.30
CA ARG A 384 1.45 -30.74 10.17
C ARG A 384 1.72 -29.97 11.49
N GLN A 385 1.03 -30.29 12.59
CA GLN A 385 1.31 -29.78 13.94
C GLN A 385 2.39 -30.61 14.63
#